data_21d5aabd82beb7bc91a63f731463e3cb
#
_entry.id   21d5aabd82beb7bc91a63f731463e3cb
#
_cell.length_a   1.000
_cell.length_b   1.000
_cell.length_c   1.000
_cell.angle_alpha   90.00
_cell.angle_beta   90.00
_cell.angle_gamma   90.00
#
_symmetry.space_group_name_H-M   'P 1'
#
loop_
_entity.id
_entity.type
_entity.pdbx_description
1 polymer ?
#
loop_
_entity_poly.entity_id
_entity_poly.type
_entity_poly.pdbx_seq_one_letter_code
_entity_poly.pdbx_strand_id
1 'polypeptide(L)'
;MARNECSVAASYYDLYANAELTTAPPSNSPANEDGDEQTLWEEYEWTAEDEKKVADQLQKSAIRCKVVPSFRVEDGKRSWDDFYGRHQVNFFKDRHYLATAFPQEFGPTCSANPCLVELGCGVGNALLPLLEDTRQRWTVYGMDLSEIAIALLKQDTRFTTAAVEGRAFAFAGDLSCGVPEPCRGVATVASLLFCLSAIPPAHQAAAARHAAATLGPGSVLVLRDYGRFDEAQVRLGSQRNRLITDNYYRKYDGTKCFYFSLHDLERLFVQEAGLDMLELDYIRRVYSNRAQQSTRRRVWVHARFRKPLDA
;
A
#
# COMPACT_ATOMS: atom_id res chain seq x y z
N MET A 1 -6.23 -33.77 -5.86
CA MET A 1 -5.71 -32.62 -6.65
C MET A 1 -5.86 -31.26 -5.95
N ALA A 2 -6.46 -31.18 -4.76
CA ALA A 2 -6.66 -29.90 -4.04
C ALA A 2 -5.51 -29.47 -3.13
N ARG A 3 -4.48 -30.29 -2.92
CA ARG A 3 -3.37 -29.99 -1.99
C ARG A 3 -2.24 -29.11 -2.57
N ASN A 4 -2.14 -29.01 -3.91
CA ASN A 4 -1.08 -28.21 -4.54
C ASN A 4 -1.43 -26.72 -4.71
N GLU A 5 -2.71 -26.35 -4.72
CA GLU A 5 -3.08 -24.93 -4.86
C GLU A 5 -2.84 -24.13 -3.56
N CYS A 6 -2.98 -24.78 -2.41
CA CYS A 6 -2.76 -24.12 -1.11
C CYS A 6 -1.28 -23.83 -0.84
N SER A 7 -0.36 -24.71 -1.25
CA SER A 7 1.09 -24.52 -1.05
C SER A 7 1.67 -23.43 -1.96
N VAL A 8 1.15 -23.29 -3.19
CA VAL A 8 1.57 -22.24 -4.12
C VAL A 8 1.06 -20.88 -3.68
N ALA A 9 -0.15 -20.81 -3.09
CA ALA A 9 -0.70 -19.58 -2.55
C ALA A 9 0.10 -19.09 -1.34
N ALA A 10 0.42 -19.96 -0.38
CA ALA A 10 1.23 -19.60 0.80
C ALA A 10 2.61 -19.06 0.40
N SER A 11 3.32 -19.73 -0.51
CA SER A 11 4.62 -19.28 -1.01
C SER A 11 4.55 -17.92 -1.75
N TYR A 12 3.41 -17.61 -2.40
CA TYR A 12 3.19 -16.33 -3.07
C TYR A 12 3.00 -15.20 -2.05
N TYR A 13 2.29 -15.45 -0.95
CA TYR A 13 2.03 -14.47 0.09
C TYR A 13 3.25 -14.20 0.98
N ASP A 14 4.03 -15.21 1.29
CA ASP A 14 5.30 -15.06 2.03
C ASP A 14 6.27 -14.14 1.27
N LEU A 15 6.27 -14.19 -0.07
CA LEU A 15 7.06 -13.31 -0.92
C LEU A 15 6.57 -11.84 -0.88
N TYR A 16 5.26 -11.61 -0.76
CA TYR A 16 4.73 -10.25 -0.64
C TYR A 16 5.01 -9.63 0.73
N ALA A 17 4.81 -10.39 1.79
CA ALA A 17 5.09 -9.94 3.15
C ALA A 17 6.57 -9.58 3.33
N ASN A 18 7.47 -10.37 2.77
CA ASN A 18 8.92 -10.14 2.84
C ASN A 18 9.40 -9.01 1.90
N ALA A 19 8.72 -8.78 0.76
CA ALA A 19 9.11 -7.74 -0.21
C ALA A 19 8.91 -6.31 0.30
N GLU A 20 8.03 -6.09 1.25
CA GLU A 20 7.77 -4.77 1.83
C GLU A 20 8.75 -4.37 2.94
N LEU A 21 9.65 -5.27 3.36
CA LEU A 21 10.39 -5.14 4.62
C LEU A 21 11.80 -4.57 4.54
N THR A 22 12.40 -4.52 3.37
CA THR A 22 13.80 -4.09 3.25
C THR A 22 13.94 -2.88 2.37
N THR A 23 13.96 -1.70 2.95
CA THR A 23 14.14 -0.41 2.26
C THR A 23 15.45 0.28 2.59
N ALA A 24 16.36 -0.34 3.33
CA ALA A 24 17.71 0.18 3.47
C ALA A 24 18.55 -0.18 2.24
N PRO A 25 19.35 0.74 1.66
CA PRO A 25 20.39 0.37 0.71
C PRO A 25 21.33 -0.61 1.40
N PRO A 26 21.93 -1.57 0.69
CA PRO A 26 22.84 -2.52 1.27
C PRO A 26 24.04 -1.75 1.85
N SER A 27 24.15 -1.66 3.17
CA SER A 27 25.43 -1.39 3.80
C SER A 27 26.27 -2.64 3.58
N ASN A 28 27.53 -2.46 3.15
CA ASN A 28 28.53 -3.51 3.04
C ASN A 28 28.93 -4.03 4.44
N SER A 29 28.01 -4.58 5.20
CA SER A 29 28.27 -5.20 6.49
C SER A 29 28.15 -6.72 6.37
N PRO A 30 29.07 -7.50 6.97
CA PRO A 30 29.02 -8.96 6.89
C PRO A 30 27.78 -9.52 7.61
N ALA A 31 27.34 -10.68 7.14
CA ALA A 31 26.18 -11.42 7.62
C ALA A 31 26.16 -11.57 9.15
N ASN A 32 24.97 -11.32 9.74
CA ASN A 32 24.68 -11.78 11.09
C ASN A 32 24.48 -13.30 11.09
N GLU A 33 24.98 -13.98 12.13
CA GLU A 33 25.01 -15.43 12.28
C GLU A 33 23.64 -16.13 12.50
N ASP A 34 22.56 -15.38 12.46
CA ASP A 34 21.18 -15.90 12.62
C ASP A 34 20.52 -16.09 11.25
N GLY A 35 20.92 -17.06 10.49
CA GLY A 35 20.23 -17.79 9.43
C GLY A 35 19.12 -17.14 8.57
N ASP A 36 18.87 -15.86 8.67
CA ASP A 36 17.92 -15.12 7.85
C ASP A 36 18.53 -14.86 6.47
N GLU A 37 18.00 -15.56 5.48
CA GLU A 37 18.37 -15.44 4.08
C GLU A 37 18.41 -13.98 3.65
N GLN A 38 19.61 -13.49 3.35
CA GLN A 38 19.83 -12.15 2.81
C GLN A 38 19.05 -11.98 1.52
N THR A 39 17.95 -11.28 1.63
CA THR A 39 17.22 -10.74 0.49
C THR A 39 18.04 -9.59 -0.09
N LEU A 40 18.66 -9.81 -1.24
CA LEU A 40 19.36 -8.76 -1.97
C LEU A 40 18.35 -7.96 -2.80
N TRP A 41 18.28 -6.67 -2.52
CA TRP A 41 17.55 -5.70 -3.34
C TRP A 41 18.54 -4.94 -4.21
N GLU A 42 18.31 -4.93 -5.52
CA GLU A 42 19.06 -4.12 -6.48
C GLU A 42 18.09 -3.14 -7.13
N GLU A 43 18.51 -1.90 -7.32
CA GLU A 43 17.78 -0.96 -8.15
C GLU A 43 17.90 -1.40 -9.61
N TYR A 44 16.80 -1.31 -10.33
CA TYR A 44 16.73 -1.76 -11.72
C TYR A 44 16.25 -0.62 -12.61
N GLU A 45 17.07 -0.26 -13.61
CA GLU A 45 16.67 0.67 -14.62
C GLU A 45 15.92 -0.05 -15.75
N TRP A 46 14.73 0.42 -16.03
CA TRP A 46 13.94 -0.02 -17.17
C TRP A 46 14.33 0.79 -18.40
N THR A 47 14.64 0.11 -19.48
CA THR A 47 14.76 0.75 -20.78
C THR A 47 13.38 0.94 -21.41
N ALA A 48 13.25 1.89 -22.34
CA ALA A 48 12.02 2.05 -23.13
C ALA A 48 11.65 0.76 -23.91
N GLU A 49 12.65 -0.07 -24.24
CA GLU A 49 12.44 -1.36 -24.88
C GLU A 49 11.84 -2.40 -23.91
N ASP A 50 12.27 -2.41 -22.66
CA ASP A 50 11.69 -3.28 -21.61
C ASP A 50 10.23 -2.92 -21.36
N GLU A 51 9.92 -1.63 -21.22
CA GLU A 51 8.55 -1.14 -21.06
C GLU A 51 7.67 -1.54 -22.24
N LYS A 52 8.16 -1.38 -23.47
CA LYS A 52 7.43 -1.77 -24.67
C LYS A 52 7.17 -3.27 -24.73
N LYS A 53 8.18 -4.10 -24.42
CA LYS A 53 8.02 -5.57 -24.38
C LYS A 53 6.93 -6.00 -23.41
N VAL A 54 6.93 -5.43 -22.20
CA VAL A 54 5.94 -5.77 -21.18
C VAL A 54 4.56 -5.22 -21.55
N ALA A 55 4.47 -4.00 -22.09
CA ALA A 55 3.21 -3.44 -22.58
C ALA A 55 2.60 -4.31 -23.69
N ASP A 56 3.39 -4.74 -24.67
CA ASP A 56 2.95 -5.64 -25.76
C ASP A 56 2.48 -7.01 -25.20
N GLN A 57 3.16 -7.52 -24.18
CA GLN A 57 2.76 -8.79 -23.52
C GLN A 57 1.42 -8.65 -22.80
N LEU A 58 1.22 -7.57 -22.05
CA LEU A 58 -0.04 -7.28 -21.37
C LEU A 58 -1.18 -7.08 -22.35
N GLN A 59 -0.95 -6.35 -23.45
CA GLN A 59 -1.96 -6.14 -24.48
C GLN A 59 -2.37 -7.44 -25.16
N LYS A 60 -1.42 -8.29 -25.54
CA LYS A 60 -1.72 -9.62 -26.12
C LYS A 60 -2.48 -10.51 -25.14
N SER A 61 -2.19 -10.40 -23.85
CA SER A 61 -2.86 -11.15 -22.79
C SER A 61 -4.29 -10.65 -22.58
N ALA A 62 -4.51 -9.33 -22.57
CA ALA A 62 -5.83 -8.71 -22.42
C ALA A 62 -6.81 -9.15 -23.53
N ILE A 63 -6.33 -9.22 -24.78
CA ILE A 63 -7.15 -9.70 -25.93
C ILE A 63 -7.63 -11.14 -25.72
N ARG A 64 -6.85 -11.97 -25.02
CA ARG A 64 -7.16 -13.41 -24.79
C ARG A 64 -7.98 -13.65 -23.53
N CYS A 65 -8.05 -12.68 -22.61
CA CYS A 65 -8.76 -12.81 -21.35
C CYS A 65 -10.20 -12.31 -21.50
N LYS A 66 -11.17 -13.12 -21.07
CA LYS A 66 -12.54 -12.62 -20.91
C LYS A 66 -12.57 -11.71 -19.69
N VAL A 67 -13.12 -10.50 -19.86
CA VAL A 67 -13.39 -9.58 -18.76
C VAL A 67 -14.34 -10.27 -17.77
N VAL A 68 -14.00 -10.22 -16.48
CA VAL A 68 -14.87 -10.74 -15.41
C VAL A 68 -16.06 -9.80 -15.24
N PRO A 69 -17.32 -10.28 -15.18
CA PRO A 69 -18.48 -9.41 -14.99
C PRO A 69 -18.40 -8.56 -13.74
N SER A 70 -19.06 -7.41 -13.79
CA SER A 70 -19.04 -6.28 -12.86
C SER A 70 -18.90 -6.64 -11.37
N PHE A 71 -17.96 -5.94 -10.73
CA PHE A 71 -17.68 -5.96 -9.30
C PHE A 71 -18.63 -5.04 -8.53
N ARG A 72 -19.13 -5.48 -7.38
CA ARG A 72 -19.85 -4.65 -6.41
C ARG A 72 -18.90 -4.24 -5.27
N VAL A 73 -19.08 -3.07 -4.68
CA VAL A 73 -18.27 -2.56 -3.55
C VAL A 73 -18.33 -3.53 -2.37
N GLU A 74 -19.49 -4.14 -2.11
CA GLU A 74 -19.72 -5.16 -1.07
C GLU A 74 -18.81 -6.39 -1.21
N ASP A 75 -18.44 -6.76 -2.45
CA ASP A 75 -17.49 -7.85 -2.70
C ASP A 75 -16.05 -7.46 -2.26
N GLY A 76 -15.72 -6.16 -2.22
CA GLY A 76 -14.44 -5.65 -1.71
C GLY A 76 -14.33 -5.84 -0.20
N LYS A 77 -15.32 -5.35 0.55
CA LYS A 77 -15.38 -5.51 2.01
C LYS A 77 -15.28 -6.99 2.40
N ARG A 78 -16.11 -7.83 1.81
CA ARG A 78 -16.09 -9.27 2.05
C ARG A 78 -14.73 -9.91 1.78
N SER A 79 -14.07 -9.53 0.68
CA SER A 79 -12.75 -10.07 0.34
C SER A 79 -11.69 -9.70 1.36
N TRP A 80 -11.74 -8.48 1.92
CA TRP A 80 -10.80 -8.03 2.95
C TRP A 80 -11.14 -8.62 4.33
N ASP A 81 -12.41 -8.72 4.70
CA ASP A 81 -12.82 -9.40 5.93
C ASP A 81 -12.43 -10.88 5.90
N ASP A 82 -12.64 -11.58 4.79
CA ASP A 82 -12.20 -12.96 4.58
C ASP A 82 -10.66 -13.08 4.64
N PHE A 83 -9.94 -12.07 4.13
CA PHE A 83 -8.48 -12.03 4.19
C PHE A 83 -7.98 -11.90 5.63
N TYR A 84 -8.43 -10.88 6.38
CA TYR A 84 -8.01 -10.68 7.76
C TYR A 84 -8.53 -11.76 8.70
N GLY A 85 -9.71 -12.32 8.44
CA GLY A 85 -10.25 -13.48 9.19
C GLY A 85 -9.32 -14.70 9.10
N ARG A 86 -8.67 -14.92 7.95
CA ARG A 86 -7.74 -16.04 7.76
C ARG A 86 -6.32 -15.76 8.24
N HIS A 87 -5.81 -14.57 8.01
CA HIS A 87 -4.40 -14.22 8.21
C HIS A 87 -4.12 -13.51 9.53
N GLN A 88 -5.16 -12.93 10.16
CA GLN A 88 -5.03 -12.18 11.41
C GLN A 88 -3.96 -11.08 11.30
N VAL A 89 -3.09 -10.94 12.31
CA VAL A 89 -1.98 -9.98 12.37
C VAL A 89 -0.68 -10.48 11.73
N ASN A 90 -0.64 -11.73 11.25
CA ASN A 90 0.62 -12.39 10.87
C ASN A 90 1.03 -12.18 9.41
N PHE A 91 0.20 -11.55 8.60
CA PHE A 91 0.47 -11.45 7.16
C PHE A 91 1.44 -10.32 6.80
N PHE A 92 1.20 -9.13 7.32
CA PHE A 92 2.07 -8.00 7.10
C PHE A 92 2.94 -7.77 8.33
N LYS A 93 4.18 -7.34 8.13
CA LYS A 93 5.08 -6.95 9.21
C LYS A 93 5.02 -5.44 9.42
N ASP A 94 5.44 -5.00 10.62
CA ASP A 94 5.52 -3.58 10.97
C ASP A 94 6.42 -2.82 9.99
N ARG A 95 5.96 -1.63 9.55
CA ARG A 95 6.60 -0.83 8.50
C ARG A 95 7.57 0.18 9.09
N HIS A 96 8.74 -0.27 9.53
CA HIS A 96 9.77 0.60 10.10
C HIS A 96 10.48 1.49 9.06
N TYR A 97 10.19 1.31 7.77
CA TYR A 97 10.86 2.02 6.68
C TYR A 97 10.32 3.43 6.40
N LEU A 98 9.25 3.87 7.06
CA LEU A 98 8.60 5.13 6.73
C LEU A 98 9.54 6.33 6.86
N ALA A 99 10.36 6.38 7.92
CA ALA A 99 11.34 7.44 8.11
C ALA A 99 12.44 7.47 7.04
N THR A 100 12.75 6.31 6.44
CA THR A 100 13.70 6.22 5.30
C THR A 100 13.03 6.58 3.99
N ALA A 101 11.80 6.15 3.79
CA ALA A 101 11.07 6.36 2.54
C ALA A 101 10.53 7.80 2.41
N PHE A 102 10.14 8.41 3.54
CA PHE A 102 9.55 9.74 3.63
C PHE A 102 10.20 10.52 4.79
N PRO A 103 11.49 10.87 4.65
CA PRO A 103 12.26 11.42 5.78
C PRO A 103 11.76 12.79 6.25
N GLN A 104 11.08 13.55 5.42
CA GLN A 104 10.53 14.85 5.78
C GLN A 104 9.27 14.72 6.63
N GLU A 105 8.47 13.68 6.42
CA GLU A 105 7.20 13.46 7.11
C GLU A 105 7.35 12.58 8.37
N PHE A 106 8.26 11.60 8.35
CA PHE A 106 8.44 10.64 9.44
C PHE A 106 9.83 10.68 10.09
N GLY A 107 10.70 11.58 9.64
CA GLY A 107 12.02 11.79 10.23
C GLY A 107 11.95 12.55 11.56
N PRO A 108 13.09 12.67 12.26
CA PRO A 108 13.16 13.28 13.60
C PRO A 108 12.73 14.76 13.68
N THR A 109 12.70 15.43 12.54
CA THR A 109 12.40 16.88 12.44
C THR A 109 11.05 17.17 11.80
N CYS A 110 10.14 16.18 11.74
CA CYS A 110 8.88 16.39 11.05
C CYS A 110 8.05 17.50 11.75
N SER A 111 7.13 17.25 12.56
CA SER A 111 6.26 18.24 13.22
C SER A 111 6.46 18.21 14.73
N ALA A 112 6.24 19.34 15.42
CA ALA A 112 6.24 19.39 16.88
C ALA A 112 5.11 18.53 17.50
N ASN A 113 3.98 18.43 16.79
CA ASN A 113 2.82 17.62 17.17
C ASN A 113 2.37 16.79 15.96
N PRO A 114 3.07 15.70 15.62
CA PRO A 114 2.76 14.94 14.43
C PRO A 114 1.44 14.20 14.58
N CYS A 115 0.59 14.32 13.56
CA CYS A 115 -0.69 13.65 13.48
C CYS A 115 -0.78 12.88 12.17
N LEU A 116 -0.83 11.54 12.25
CA LEU A 116 -1.01 10.67 11.09
C LEU A 116 -2.49 10.32 10.93
N VAL A 117 -3.00 10.44 9.73
CA VAL A 117 -4.21 9.74 9.28
C VAL A 117 -3.81 8.66 8.27
N GLU A 118 -3.87 7.40 8.67
CA GLU A 118 -3.58 6.26 7.78
C GLU A 118 -4.87 5.71 7.17
N LEU A 119 -4.98 5.77 5.84
CA LEU A 119 -6.12 5.31 5.06
C LEU A 119 -5.82 3.94 4.47
N GLY A 120 -6.62 2.92 4.85
CA GLY A 120 -6.32 1.52 4.61
C GLY A 120 -5.26 1.00 5.59
N CYS A 121 -5.46 1.29 6.88
CA CYS A 121 -4.47 0.98 7.91
C CYS A 121 -4.33 -0.52 8.22
N GLY A 122 -5.29 -1.35 7.79
CA GLY A 122 -5.33 -2.76 8.13
C GLY A 122 -5.26 -3.00 9.64
N VAL A 123 -4.37 -3.88 10.06
CA VAL A 123 -4.09 -4.17 11.47
C VAL A 123 -3.06 -3.23 12.10
N GLY A 124 -2.71 -2.13 11.41
CA GLY A 124 -1.87 -1.05 11.97
C GLY A 124 -0.37 -1.18 11.76
N ASN A 125 0.09 -1.97 10.80
CA ASN A 125 1.52 -2.21 10.60
C ASN A 125 2.38 -0.95 10.32
N ALA A 126 1.79 0.17 9.88
CA ALA A 126 2.50 1.43 9.72
C ALA A 126 2.31 2.37 10.93
N LEU A 127 1.10 2.47 11.47
CA LEU A 127 0.82 3.38 12.58
C LEU A 127 1.33 2.88 13.94
N LEU A 128 1.34 1.55 14.18
CA LEU A 128 1.76 1.00 15.47
C LEU A 128 3.23 1.29 15.82
N PRO A 129 4.20 1.16 14.88
CA PRO A 129 5.59 1.56 15.15
C PRO A 129 5.77 3.05 15.50
N LEU A 130 4.90 3.93 15.01
CA LEU A 130 4.93 5.36 15.34
C LEU A 130 4.47 5.63 16.78
N LEU A 131 3.57 4.80 17.32
CA LEU A 131 3.15 4.90 18.72
C LEU A 131 4.25 4.51 19.70
N GLU A 132 5.22 3.70 19.26
CA GLU A 132 6.41 3.31 20.03
C GLU A 132 7.58 4.28 19.85
N ASP A 133 7.51 5.22 18.90
CA ASP A 133 8.59 6.19 18.67
C ASP A 133 8.70 7.16 19.86
N THR A 134 9.76 7.00 20.66
CA THR A 134 10.02 7.84 21.82
C THR A 134 10.56 9.23 21.47
N ARG A 135 10.99 9.45 20.21
CA ARG A 135 11.51 10.74 19.73
C ARG A 135 10.41 11.75 19.47
N GLN A 136 9.20 11.24 19.15
CA GLN A 136 8.05 12.07 18.79
C GLN A 136 6.76 11.47 19.36
N ARG A 137 5.89 12.33 19.85
CA ARG A 137 4.61 11.91 20.40
C ARG A 137 3.51 11.96 19.33
N TRP A 138 3.43 10.92 18.55
CA TRP A 138 2.43 10.79 17.49
C TRP A 138 1.00 10.67 18.04
N THR A 139 0.08 11.38 17.36
CA THR A 139 -1.35 11.06 17.38
C THR A 139 -1.70 10.35 16.08
N VAL A 140 -2.42 9.24 16.14
CA VAL A 140 -2.74 8.45 14.97
C VAL A 140 -4.24 8.20 14.82
N TYR A 141 -4.70 8.29 13.59
CA TYR A 141 -6.05 7.93 13.18
C TYR A 141 -5.93 6.86 12.09
N GLY A 142 -6.46 5.68 12.33
CA GLY A 142 -6.51 4.60 11.34
C GLY A 142 -7.92 4.45 10.76
N MET A 143 -8.01 4.27 9.45
CA MET A 143 -9.26 3.91 8.79
C MET A 143 -9.04 2.71 7.87
N ASP A 144 -9.92 1.72 7.92
CA ASP A 144 -9.90 0.56 7.02
C ASP A 144 -11.32 0.12 6.66
N LEU A 145 -11.48 -0.48 5.47
CA LEU A 145 -12.75 -1.04 5.02
C LEU A 145 -13.17 -2.26 5.85
N SER A 146 -12.19 -3.04 6.35
CA SER A 146 -12.42 -4.27 7.11
C SER A 146 -12.67 -3.97 8.58
N GLU A 147 -13.86 -4.32 9.06
CA GLU A 147 -14.19 -4.28 10.48
C GLU A 147 -13.35 -5.26 11.29
N ILE A 148 -12.98 -6.40 10.70
CA ILE A 148 -12.11 -7.41 11.32
C ILE A 148 -10.71 -6.82 11.54
N ALA A 149 -10.13 -6.14 10.55
CA ALA A 149 -8.83 -5.49 10.69
C ALA A 149 -8.85 -4.44 11.81
N ILE A 150 -9.86 -3.58 11.85
CA ILE A 150 -10.01 -2.58 12.90
C ILE A 150 -10.20 -3.20 14.29
N ALA A 151 -10.95 -4.31 14.38
CA ALA A 151 -11.11 -5.04 15.65
C ALA A 151 -9.78 -5.63 16.14
N LEU A 152 -8.96 -6.18 15.22
CA LEU A 152 -7.63 -6.70 15.54
C LEU A 152 -6.68 -5.58 15.96
N LEU A 153 -6.65 -4.46 15.23
CA LEU A 153 -5.85 -3.29 15.59
C LEU A 153 -6.14 -2.79 17.00
N LYS A 154 -7.43 -2.71 17.35
CA LYS A 154 -7.88 -2.27 18.71
C LYS A 154 -7.52 -3.22 19.83
N GLN A 155 -7.08 -4.45 19.55
CA GLN A 155 -6.60 -5.41 20.52
C GLN A 155 -5.07 -5.33 20.76
N ASP A 156 -4.32 -4.66 19.89
CA ASP A 156 -2.88 -4.45 20.08
C ASP A 156 -2.60 -3.58 21.30
N THR A 157 -1.66 -4.00 22.15
CA THR A 157 -1.33 -3.30 23.40
C THR A 157 -0.78 -1.90 23.16
N ARG A 158 -0.03 -1.67 22.08
CA ARG A 158 0.49 -0.35 21.68
C ARG A 158 -0.67 0.60 21.38
N PHE A 159 -1.66 0.10 20.62
CA PHE A 159 -2.86 0.86 20.29
C PHE A 159 -3.69 1.18 21.53
N THR A 160 -3.99 0.17 22.37
CA THR A 160 -4.83 0.36 23.58
C THR A 160 -4.21 1.32 24.57
N THR A 161 -2.89 1.25 24.78
CA THR A 161 -2.15 2.20 25.61
C THR A 161 -2.29 3.62 25.09
N ALA A 162 -2.00 3.85 23.80
CA ALA A 162 -2.12 5.15 23.19
C ALA A 162 -3.57 5.67 23.13
N ALA A 163 -4.55 4.79 22.99
CA ALA A 163 -5.97 5.16 23.00
C ALA A 163 -6.43 5.67 24.39
N VAL A 164 -5.96 5.07 25.47
CA VAL A 164 -6.21 5.57 26.85
C VAL A 164 -5.59 6.96 27.02
N GLU A 165 -4.47 7.25 26.38
CA GLU A 165 -3.83 8.57 26.38
C GLU A 165 -4.50 9.58 25.41
N GLY A 166 -5.54 9.19 24.66
CA GLY A 166 -6.20 10.03 23.68
C GLY A 166 -5.37 10.26 22.39
N ARG A 167 -4.45 9.35 22.06
CA ARG A 167 -3.53 9.47 20.90
C ARG A 167 -3.78 8.47 19.80
N ALA A 168 -4.63 7.46 19.97
CA ALA A 168 -4.91 6.48 18.95
C ALA A 168 -6.42 6.30 18.73
N PHE A 169 -6.85 6.42 17.47
CA PHE A 169 -8.23 6.30 17.06
C PHE A 169 -8.31 5.40 15.83
N ALA A 170 -9.34 4.55 15.75
CA ALA A 170 -9.52 3.68 14.58
C ALA A 170 -10.99 3.51 14.22
N PHE A 171 -11.29 3.55 12.91
CA PHE A 171 -12.62 3.55 12.35
C PHE A 171 -12.74 2.54 11.21
N ALA A 172 -13.80 1.77 11.19
CA ALA A 172 -14.16 1.00 10.00
C ALA A 172 -14.95 1.92 9.03
N GLY A 173 -14.58 1.88 7.74
CA GLY A 173 -15.25 2.69 6.74
C GLY A 173 -14.68 2.55 5.34
N ASP A 174 -15.47 2.92 4.35
CA ASP A 174 -15.09 2.92 2.94
C ASP A 174 -14.58 4.32 2.53
N LEU A 175 -13.29 4.40 2.20
CA LEU A 175 -12.65 5.65 1.75
C LEU A 175 -13.32 6.22 0.48
N SER A 176 -13.91 5.39 -0.35
CA SER A 176 -14.64 5.88 -1.53
C SER A 176 -15.95 6.59 -1.19
N CYS A 177 -16.50 6.37 0.01
CA CYS A 177 -17.74 6.98 0.50
C CYS A 177 -17.48 8.20 1.40
N GLY A 178 -16.30 8.31 2.02
CA GLY A 178 -15.95 9.43 2.89
C GLY A 178 -14.90 9.07 3.93
N VAL A 179 -14.57 10.05 4.78
CA VAL A 179 -13.75 9.87 5.97
C VAL A 179 -14.53 10.30 7.19
N PRO A 180 -14.32 9.65 8.36
CA PRO A 180 -14.95 10.04 9.62
C PRO A 180 -14.66 11.50 9.97
N GLU A 181 -15.61 12.19 10.57
CA GLU A 181 -15.47 13.60 10.95
C GLU A 181 -14.21 13.89 11.80
N PRO A 182 -13.84 13.03 12.77
CA PRO A 182 -12.59 13.24 13.54
C PRO A 182 -11.30 13.16 12.71
N CYS A 183 -11.35 12.64 11.48
CA CYS A 183 -10.19 12.54 10.59
C CYS A 183 -10.05 13.77 9.66
N ARG A 184 -11.04 14.68 9.62
CA ARG A 184 -11.06 15.78 8.65
C ARG A 184 -10.15 16.93 9.11
N GLY A 185 -9.23 17.34 8.23
CA GLY A 185 -8.36 18.50 8.43
C GLY A 185 -7.36 18.39 9.58
N VAL A 186 -7.21 17.21 10.21
CA VAL A 186 -6.37 17.04 11.41
C VAL A 186 -4.97 16.52 11.08
N ALA A 187 -4.80 15.87 9.93
CA ALA A 187 -3.53 15.26 9.57
C ALA A 187 -2.45 16.32 9.29
N THR A 188 -1.30 16.20 9.95
CA THR A 188 -0.04 16.80 9.47
C THR A 188 0.55 15.93 8.35
N VAL A 189 0.31 14.62 8.43
CA VAL A 189 0.63 13.64 7.41
C VAL A 189 -0.56 12.70 7.21
N ALA A 190 -1.01 12.51 5.97
CA ALA A 190 -1.90 11.41 5.61
C ALA A 190 -1.11 10.35 4.84
N SER A 191 -1.46 9.08 4.98
CA SER A 191 -0.81 8.00 4.25
C SER A 191 -1.80 7.08 3.53
N LEU A 192 -1.41 6.69 2.30
CA LEU A 192 -2.03 5.66 1.49
C LEU A 192 -0.95 4.64 1.09
N LEU A 193 -0.85 3.55 1.87
CA LEU A 193 0.20 2.55 1.69
C LEU A 193 -0.40 1.22 1.24
N PHE A 194 -0.34 0.95 -0.08
CA PHE A 194 -0.93 -0.24 -0.72
C PHE A 194 -2.44 -0.39 -0.49
N CYS A 195 -3.13 0.74 -0.48
CA CYS A 195 -4.56 0.84 -0.24
C CYS A 195 -5.34 1.25 -1.50
N LEU A 196 -4.90 2.31 -2.19
CA LEU A 196 -5.62 2.89 -3.32
C LEU A 196 -5.81 1.87 -4.46
N SER A 197 -4.84 0.99 -4.67
CA SER A 197 -4.90 -0.09 -5.67
C SER A 197 -6.03 -1.09 -5.43
N ALA A 198 -6.47 -1.26 -4.17
CA ALA A 198 -7.59 -2.14 -3.84
C ALA A 198 -8.95 -1.53 -4.18
N ILE A 199 -9.02 -0.21 -4.32
CA ILE A 199 -10.25 0.53 -4.64
C ILE A 199 -10.55 0.43 -6.14
N PRO A 200 -11.80 0.09 -6.54
CA PRO A 200 -12.17 0.05 -7.95
C PRO A 200 -11.89 1.37 -8.68
N PRO A 201 -11.40 1.34 -9.93
CA PRO A 201 -11.02 2.56 -10.68
C PRO A 201 -12.09 3.65 -10.71
N ALA A 202 -13.37 3.27 -10.80
CA ALA A 202 -14.49 4.20 -10.81
C ALA A 202 -14.66 5.00 -9.49
N HIS A 203 -14.06 4.53 -8.40
CA HIS A 203 -14.17 5.14 -7.07
C HIS A 203 -12.88 5.81 -6.59
N GLN A 204 -11.76 5.65 -7.33
CA GLN A 204 -10.45 6.18 -6.93
C GLN A 204 -10.43 7.72 -6.85
N ALA A 205 -11.13 8.41 -7.75
CA ALA A 205 -11.22 9.88 -7.70
C ALA A 205 -11.92 10.38 -6.43
N ALA A 206 -13.01 9.71 -6.02
CA ALA A 206 -13.68 10.03 -4.76
C ALA A 206 -12.77 9.74 -3.57
N ALA A 207 -12.08 8.59 -3.57
CA ALA A 207 -11.13 8.23 -2.52
C ALA A 207 -9.97 9.24 -2.41
N ALA A 208 -9.43 9.74 -3.53
CA ALA A 208 -8.38 10.75 -3.54
C ALA A 208 -8.86 12.09 -2.92
N ARG A 209 -10.09 12.55 -3.27
CA ARG A 209 -10.69 13.75 -2.65
C ARG A 209 -10.92 13.57 -1.16
N HIS A 210 -11.39 12.40 -0.73
CA HIS A 210 -11.60 12.11 0.69
C HIS A 210 -10.27 12.02 1.45
N ALA A 211 -9.22 11.45 0.84
CA ALA A 211 -7.89 11.46 1.41
C ALA A 211 -7.34 12.90 1.60
N ALA A 212 -7.50 13.75 0.58
CA ALA A 212 -7.12 15.17 0.68
C ALA A 212 -7.90 15.92 1.77
N ALA A 213 -9.16 15.54 2.03
CA ALA A 213 -9.99 16.15 3.08
C ALA A 213 -9.49 15.86 4.51
N THR A 214 -8.59 14.87 4.70
CA THR A 214 -7.97 14.61 6.01
C THR A 214 -6.86 15.59 6.36
N LEU A 215 -6.25 16.21 5.36
CA LEU A 215 -5.11 17.10 5.51
C LEU A 215 -5.52 18.48 6.03
N GLY A 216 -4.75 19.01 6.99
CA GLY A 216 -4.71 20.43 7.26
C GLY A 216 -4.01 21.22 6.15
N PRO A 217 -4.18 22.56 6.05
CA PRO A 217 -3.43 23.38 5.09
C PRO A 217 -1.91 23.20 5.24
N GLY A 218 -1.20 23.06 4.12
CA GLY A 218 0.25 22.81 4.07
C GLY A 218 0.70 21.40 4.42
N SER A 219 -0.20 20.52 4.88
CA SER A 219 0.08 19.14 5.25
C SER A 219 0.25 18.22 4.04
N VAL A 220 0.91 17.09 4.23
CA VAL A 220 1.36 16.21 3.14
C VAL A 220 0.64 14.86 3.16
N LEU A 221 0.22 14.40 2.00
CA LEU A 221 -0.18 13.02 1.75
C LEU A 221 0.99 12.27 1.14
N VAL A 222 1.39 11.16 1.77
CA VAL A 222 2.37 10.23 1.24
C VAL A 222 1.68 9.00 0.67
N LEU A 223 2.17 8.52 -0.46
CA LEU A 223 1.61 7.36 -1.13
C LEU A 223 2.71 6.41 -1.58
N ARG A 224 2.48 5.12 -1.33
CA ARG A 224 3.20 4.04 -1.98
C ARG A 224 2.20 2.95 -2.37
N ASP A 225 2.22 2.55 -3.65
CA ASP A 225 1.31 1.54 -4.17
C ASP A 225 1.92 0.83 -5.39
N TYR A 226 1.22 -0.12 -5.98
CA TYR A 226 1.71 -0.90 -7.11
C TYR A 226 1.75 -0.07 -8.38
N GLY A 227 2.91 -0.08 -9.04
CA GLY A 227 3.13 0.57 -10.33
C GLY A 227 2.89 -0.36 -11.52
N ARG A 228 2.63 0.22 -12.69
CA ARG A 228 2.49 -0.54 -13.94
C ARG A 228 3.77 -1.30 -14.26
N PHE A 229 3.60 -2.44 -14.93
CA PHE A 229 4.67 -3.35 -15.34
C PHE A 229 5.35 -4.12 -14.19
N ASP A 230 4.78 -4.06 -12.96
CA ASP A 230 5.18 -4.98 -11.91
C ASP A 230 5.02 -6.43 -12.37
N GLU A 231 5.96 -7.31 -12.01
CA GLU A 231 5.91 -8.72 -12.43
C GLU A 231 4.60 -9.42 -12.03
N ALA A 232 4.00 -9.01 -10.91
CA ALA A 232 2.71 -9.55 -10.51
C ALA A 232 1.58 -9.13 -11.46
N GLN A 233 1.61 -7.90 -11.99
CA GLN A 233 0.69 -7.47 -13.05
C GLN A 233 0.82 -8.35 -14.28
N VAL A 234 2.05 -8.55 -14.75
CA VAL A 234 2.34 -9.37 -15.95
C VAL A 234 1.85 -10.79 -15.77
N ARG A 235 2.09 -11.38 -14.58
CA ARG A 235 1.65 -12.72 -14.24
C ARG A 235 0.12 -12.84 -14.16
N LEU A 236 -0.56 -11.87 -13.54
CA LEU A 236 -2.03 -11.85 -13.47
C LEU A 236 -2.62 -11.63 -14.85
N GLY A 237 -2.05 -10.73 -15.66
CA GLY A 237 -2.48 -10.46 -17.01
C GLY A 237 -2.37 -11.66 -17.96
N SER A 238 -1.41 -12.56 -17.73
CA SER A 238 -1.26 -13.78 -18.53
C SER A 238 -2.28 -14.89 -18.21
N GLN A 239 -3.06 -14.73 -17.13
CA GLN A 239 -4.00 -15.75 -16.65
C GLN A 239 -5.45 -15.42 -17.02
N ARG A 240 -6.21 -16.48 -17.34
CA ARG A 240 -7.64 -16.35 -17.62
C ARG A 240 -8.42 -15.89 -16.37
N ASN A 241 -9.43 -15.05 -16.57
CA ASN A 241 -10.37 -14.60 -15.55
C ASN A 241 -9.72 -13.82 -14.38
N ARG A 242 -8.57 -13.17 -14.61
CA ARG A 242 -7.93 -12.28 -13.62
C ARG A 242 -8.15 -10.82 -13.93
N LEU A 243 -8.16 -10.44 -15.20
CA LEU A 243 -8.41 -9.07 -15.64
C LEU A 243 -9.89 -8.72 -15.39
N ILE A 244 -10.13 -7.61 -14.68
CA ILE A 244 -11.47 -7.04 -14.41
C ILE A 244 -11.72 -5.88 -15.37
N THR A 245 -10.83 -4.90 -15.37
CA THR A 245 -10.75 -3.79 -16.34
C THR A 245 -9.28 -3.48 -16.59
N ASP A 246 -8.98 -2.52 -17.45
CA ASP A 246 -7.61 -2.12 -17.72
C ASP A 246 -6.83 -1.85 -16.44
N ASN A 247 -5.67 -2.50 -16.29
CA ASN A 247 -4.77 -2.44 -15.13
C ASN A 247 -5.37 -2.86 -13.78
N TYR A 248 -6.60 -3.40 -13.74
CA TYR A 248 -7.28 -3.84 -12.53
C TYR A 248 -7.54 -5.33 -12.55
N TYR A 249 -7.01 -6.06 -11.58
CA TYR A 249 -6.96 -7.51 -11.57
C TYR A 249 -7.48 -8.09 -10.26
N ARG A 250 -8.02 -9.32 -10.33
CA ARG A 250 -8.35 -10.15 -9.17
C ARG A 250 -7.15 -11.04 -8.82
N LYS A 251 -6.64 -10.92 -7.59
CA LYS A 251 -5.57 -11.75 -7.04
C LYS A 251 -6.10 -13.15 -6.66
N TYR A 252 -5.18 -14.04 -6.25
CA TYR A 252 -5.53 -15.43 -5.90
C TYR A 252 -6.36 -15.55 -4.64
N ASP A 253 -6.18 -14.65 -3.69
CA ASP A 253 -6.92 -14.54 -2.43
C ASP A 253 -8.32 -13.93 -2.58
N GLY A 254 -8.67 -13.49 -3.79
CA GLY A 254 -9.93 -12.83 -4.09
C GLY A 254 -9.89 -11.31 -3.96
N THR A 255 -8.86 -10.74 -3.33
CA THR A 255 -8.66 -9.28 -3.29
C THR A 255 -8.31 -8.75 -4.69
N LYS A 256 -8.37 -7.46 -4.86
CA LYS A 256 -8.16 -6.81 -6.15
C LYS A 256 -7.00 -5.85 -6.08
N CYS A 257 -6.41 -5.58 -7.25
CA CYS A 257 -5.25 -4.71 -7.33
C CYS A 257 -5.24 -3.97 -8.66
N PHE A 258 -5.15 -2.65 -8.58
CA PHE A 258 -4.88 -1.76 -9.71
C PHE A 258 -3.38 -1.48 -9.77
N TYR A 259 -2.85 -1.32 -10.97
CA TYR A 259 -1.44 -0.97 -11.19
C TYR A 259 -1.36 0.41 -11.82
N PHE A 260 -0.84 1.37 -11.07
CA PHE A 260 -0.84 2.79 -11.42
C PHE A 260 0.27 3.18 -12.38
N SER A 261 -0.06 4.06 -13.34
CA SER A 261 0.92 4.93 -13.97
C SER A 261 1.10 6.21 -13.14
N LEU A 262 2.20 6.93 -13.35
CA LEU A 262 2.40 8.25 -12.73
C LEU A 262 1.29 9.21 -13.12
N HIS A 263 0.86 9.19 -14.38
CA HIS A 263 -0.26 9.99 -14.89
C HIS A 263 -1.59 9.72 -14.17
N ASP A 264 -1.86 8.45 -13.78
CA ASP A 264 -3.07 8.14 -13.01
C ASP A 264 -3.07 8.88 -11.66
N LEU A 265 -1.92 8.91 -10.97
CA LEU A 265 -1.78 9.57 -9.67
C LEU A 265 -1.80 11.09 -9.78
N GLU A 266 -1.14 11.66 -10.80
CA GLU A 266 -1.21 13.09 -11.09
C GLU A 266 -2.67 13.53 -11.33
N ARG A 267 -3.41 12.80 -12.16
CA ARG A 267 -4.82 13.07 -12.40
C ARG A 267 -5.63 12.99 -11.10
N LEU A 268 -5.45 11.93 -10.30
CA LEU A 268 -6.24 11.70 -9.09
C LEU A 268 -5.96 12.74 -7.99
N PHE A 269 -4.68 13.06 -7.74
CA PHE A 269 -4.33 13.90 -6.59
C PHE A 269 -4.14 15.38 -6.94
N VAL A 270 -3.66 15.69 -8.14
CA VAL A 270 -3.51 17.10 -8.56
C VAL A 270 -4.79 17.61 -9.18
N GLN A 271 -5.32 16.94 -10.22
CA GLN A 271 -6.46 17.47 -10.97
C GLN A 271 -7.79 17.26 -10.24
N GLU A 272 -8.01 16.09 -9.63
CA GLU A 272 -9.29 15.75 -8.99
C GLU A 272 -9.34 16.14 -7.49
N ALA A 273 -8.23 16.03 -6.78
CA ALA A 273 -8.18 16.32 -5.33
C ALA A 273 -7.58 17.69 -4.99
N GLY A 274 -7.01 18.42 -5.97
CA GLY A 274 -6.51 19.78 -5.80
C GLY A 274 -5.27 19.90 -4.93
N LEU A 275 -4.41 18.86 -4.89
CA LEU A 275 -3.15 18.88 -4.16
C LEU A 275 -1.98 19.31 -5.06
N ASP A 276 -0.98 19.97 -4.46
CA ASP A 276 0.29 20.24 -5.11
C ASP A 276 1.16 18.98 -5.14
N MET A 277 1.73 18.64 -6.29
CA MET A 277 2.67 17.53 -6.41
C MET A 277 4.06 17.96 -5.92
N LEU A 278 4.58 17.28 -4.88
CA LEU A 278 5.94 17.49 -4.39
C LEU A 278 6.92 16.46 -4.97
N GLU A 279 6.46 15.21 -5.10
CA GLU A 279 7.26 14.10 -5.60
C GLU A 279 6.32 13.06 -6.22
N LEU A 280 6.72 12.49 -7.36
CA LEU A 280 5.95 11.43 -8.03
C LEU A 280 6.90 10.63 -8.91
N ASP A 281 7.18 9.38 -8.52
CA ASP A 281 8.16 8.55 -9.21
C ASP A 281 7.83 7.06 -9.15
N TYR A 282 8.49 6.26 -9.99
CA TYR A 282 8.52 4.82 -9.86
C TYR A 282 9.72 4.39 -9.01
N ILE A 283 9.48 3.49 -8.07
CA ILE A 283 10.53 2.71 -7.42
C ILE A 283 10.56 1.34 -8.09
N ARG A 284 11.70 0.99 -8.70
CA ARG A 284 11.91 -0.28 -9.37
C ARG A 284 12.98 -1.07 -8.64
N ARG A 285 12.65 -2.30 -8.25
CA ARG A 285 13.59 -3.16 -7.52
C ARG A 285 13.53 -4.59 -8.01
N VAL A 286 14.69 -5.23 -7.99
CA VAL A 286 14.83 -6.67 -8.22
C VAL A 286 15.02 -7.35 -6.88
N TYR A 287 14.20 -8.32 -6.62
CA TYR A 287 14.27 -9.18 -5.45
C TYR A 287 14.76 -10.55 -5.88
N SER A 288 15.87 -11.01 -5.32
CA SER A 288 16.42 -12.34 -5.58
C SER A 288 16.31 -13.21 -4.33
N ASN A 289 15.52 -14.27 -4.40
CA ASN A 289 15.44 -15.29 -3.36
C ASN A 289 16.35 -16.45 -3.75
N ARG A 290 17.49 -16.59 -3.05
CA ARG A 290 18.49 -17.62 -3.35
C ARG A 290 18.00 -19.03 -3.04
N ALA A 291 17.21 -19.22 -1.98
CA ALA A 291 16.67 -20.53 -1.62
C ALA A 291 15.67 -21.04 -2.64
N GLN A 292 14.88 -20.16 -3.23
CA GLN A 292 13.88 -20.50 -4.25
C GLN A 292 14.41 -20.35 -5.67
N GLN A 293 15.65 -19.92 -5.87
CA GLN A 293 16.25 -19.60 -7.17
C GLN A 293 15.32 -18.73 -8.04
N SER A 294 14.64 -17.78 -7.40
CA SER A 294 13.66 -16.93 -8.07
C SER A 294 14.05 -15.46 -7.98
N THR A 295 13.87 -14.76 -9.09
CA THR A 295 14.08 -13.32 -9.19
C THR A 295 12.74 -12.67 -9.46
N ARG A 296 12.40 -11.61 -8.73
CA ARG A 296 11.15 -10.87 -8.86
C ARG A 296 11.43 -9.40 -9.16
N ARG A 297 10.81 -8.88 -10.18
CA ARG A 297 10.87 -7.45 -10.54
C ARG A 297 9.65 -6.75 -9.98
N ARG A 298 9.89 -5.81 -9.05
CA ARG A 298 8.83 -5.04 -8.42
C ARG A 298 8.87 -3.61 -8.94
N VAL A 299 7.68 -3.10 -9.20
CA VAL A 299 7.47 -1.70 -9.57
C VAL A 299 6.43 -1.11 -8.62
N TRP A 300 6.81 -0.09 -7.88
CA TRP A 300 5.92 0.68 -7.04
C TRP A 300 5.87 2.13 -7.52
N VAL A 301 4.76 2.78 -7.28
CA VAL A 301 4.65 4.24 -7.34
C VAL A 301 4.95 4.80 -5.96
N HIS A 302 5.66 5.91 -5.92
CA HIS A 302 6.02 6.66 -4.72
C HIS A 302 5.66 8.10 -4.96
N ALA A 303 4.90 8.71 -4.04
CA ALA A 303 4.45 10.07 -4.24
C ALA A 303 4.29 10.83 -2.92
N ARG A 304 4.43 12.16 -3.02
CA ARG A 304 4.16 13.13 -1.97
C ARG A 304 3.34 14.27 -2.59
N PHE A 305 2.20 14.53 -1.97
CA PHE A 305 1.31 15.61 -2.40
C PHE A 305 1.01 16.53 -1.21
N ARG A 306 0.98 17.83 -1.43
CA ARG A 306 0.72 18.81 -0.37
C ARG A 306 -0.62 19.50 -0.57
N LYS A 307 -1.36 19.67 0.52
CA LYS A 307 -2.55 20.51 0.50
C LYS A 307 -2.12 21.98 0.42
N PRO A 308 -2.63 22.79 -0.52
CA PRO A 308 -2.37 24.22 -0.59
C PRO A 308 -2.69 24.91 0.74
N LEU A 309 -1.97 26.01 1.04
CA LEU A 309 -2.20 26.78 2.28
C LEU A 309 -3.55 27.50 2.27
N ASP A 310 -4.04 27.85 1.09
CA ASP A 310 -5.25 28.65 0.90
C ASP A 310 -6.47 27.79 0.49
N ALA A 311 -6.41 26.46 0.74
CA ALA A 311 -7.44 25.49 0.33
C ALA A 311 -8.42 25.14 1.47
#